data_8a402a45c9fd71829103a95ad44b4820
#
_entry.id   8a402a45c9fd71829103a95ad44b4820
#
_cell.length_a   1.000
_cell.length_b   1.000
_cell.length_c   1.000
_cell.angle_alpha   90.00
_cell.angle_beta   90.00
_cell.angle_gamma   90.00
#
_symmetry.space_group_name_H-M   'P 1'
#
loop_
_entity.id
_entity.type
_entity.pdbx_description
1 polymer ?
#
loop_
_entity_poly.entity_id
_entity_poly.type
_entity_poly.pdbx_seq_one_letter_code
_entity_poly.pdbx_strand_id
1 'polypeptide(L)'
;VRSRGLGDVYKRQAVFRNMGSASEFSVVNAVTKQTVYTGQLSGDKTNSSANETNRVGDFSQVTTPGKYYITCGSLDPSYTFEIGDDVYGNLLDDSVKMLYLQRCGTAVQDSTFGHPACHSTMATIYGTNQQIDVSGGWHDAGDYGRYIVPAAKAVADLLYAYQQNPELYG
;
A
#
# COMPACT_ATOMS: atom_id res chain seq x y z
N VAL A 1 -9.01 -1.53 -8.62
CA VAL A 1 -9.21 -0.09 -8.35
C VAL A 1 -7.94 0.44 -7.70
N ARG A 2 -7.27 1.39 -8.31
CA ARG A 2 -6.14 2.10 -7.68
C ARG A 2 -6.63 3.46 -7.21
N SER A 3 -6.57 3.72 -5.90
CA SER A 3 -6.56 5.08 -5.41
C SER A 3 -5.18 5.69 -5.70
N ARG A 4 -5.14 6.86 -6.27
CA ARG A 4 -3.90 7.63 -6.45
C ARG A 4 -3.72 8.60 -5.30
N GLY A 5 -2.47 8.77 -4.88
CA GLY A 5 -1.89 9.51 -3.77
C GLY A 5 -2.54 10.84 -3.36
N LEU A 6 -1.97 11.46 -2.37
CA LEU A 6 -2.49 12.56 -1.55
C LEU A 6 -3.15 13.76 -2.26
N GLY A 7 -2.96 13.96 -3.56
CA GLY A 7 -3.64 15.01 -4.35
C GLY A 7 -5.00 14.62 -4.90
N ASP A 8 -5.32 13.31 -4.94
CA ASP A 8 -6.52 12.76 -5.59
C ASP A 8 -7.33 11.85 -4.63
N VAL A 9 -7.29 12.11 -3.33
CA VAL A 9 -7.95 11.30 -2.28
C VAL A 9 -9.44 11.08 -2.57
N TYR A 10 -10.07 11.99 -3.30
CA TYR A 10 -11.49 11.92 -3.63
C TYR A 10 -11.78 11.32 -5.01
N LYS A 11 -10.76 11.02 -5.82
CA LYS A 11 -10.96 10.39 -7.13
C LYS A 11 -10.97 8.87 -7.02
N ARG A 12 -12.13 8.30 -7.31
CA ARG A 12 -12.32 6.85 -7.38
C ARG A 12 -12.42 6.44 -8.84
N GLN A 13 -11.44 5.67 -9.31
CA GLN A 13 -11.34 5.28 -10.70
C GLN A 13 -11.06 3.79 -10.84
N ALA A 14 -11.68 3.17 -11.84
CA ALA A 14 -11.39 1.82 -12.28
C ALA A 14 -10.67 1.85 -13.62
N VAL A 15 -9.67 1.00 -13.78
CA VAL A 15 -8.97 0.80 -15.06
C VAL A 15 -9.45 -0.51 -15.66
N PHE A 16 -9.95 -0.42 -16.87
CA PHE A 16 -10.41 -1.54 -17.67
C PHE A 16 -9.39 -1.84 -18.75
N ARG A 17 -8.82 -3.04 -18.71
CA ARG A 17 -7.72 -3.45 -19.57
C ARG A 17 -8.23 -4.18 -20.80
N ASN A 18 -7.67 -3.86 -21.96
CA ASN A 18 -7.99 -4.52 -23.25
C ASN A 18 -9.48 -4.69 -23.48
N MET A 19 -10.23 -3.64 -23.24
CA MET A 19 -11.69 -3.64 -23.36
C MET A 19 -12.12 -3.73 -24.82
N GLY A 20 -13.18 -4.49 -25.05
CA GLY A 20 -13.91 -4.48 -26.32
C GLY A 20 -14.74 -3.21 -26.53
N SER A 21 -15.95 -3.35 -27.05
CA SER A 21 -16.83 -2.24 -27.44
C SER A 21 -17.63 -1.59 -26.30
N ALA A 22 -17.52 -2.05 -25.05
CA ALA A 22 -18.28 -1.48 -23.93
C ALA A 22 -17.89 -0.01 -23.71
N SER A 23 -18.89 0.86 -23.55
CA SER A 23 -18.72 2.32 -23.37
C SER A 23 -19.07 2.79 -21.95
N GLU A 24 -19.72 1.94 -21.16
CA GLU A 24 -20.17 2.27 -19.81
C GLU A 24 -19.91 1.15 -18.81
N PHE A 25 -19.90 1.51 -17.54
CA PHE A 25 -19.74 0.59 -16.42
C PHE A 25 -20.72 0.93 -15.30
N SER A 26 -20.97 -0.01 -14.40
CA SER A 26 -21.83 0.20 -13.25
C SER A 26 -21.09 -0.14 -11.96
N VAL A 27 -21.37 0.66 -10.90
CA VAL A 27 -21.00 0.34 -9.53
C VAL A 27 -22.22 -0.25 -8.83
N VAL A 28 -22.05 -1.43 -8.27
CA VAL A 28 -23.13 -2.21 -7.66
C VAL A 28 -22.84 -2.39 -6.18
N ASN A 29 -23.83 -2.14 -5.33
CA ASN A 29 -23.73 -2.43 -3.91
C ASN A 29 -23.65 -3.94 -3.69
N ALA A 30 -22.60 -4.40 -3.01
CA ALA A 30 -22.31 -5.82 -2.85
C ALA A 30 -23.32 -6.56 -1.95
N VAL A 31 -24.04 -5.84 -1.09
CA VAL A 31 -25.06 -6.40 -0.18
C VAL A 31 -26.43 -6.42 -0.86
N THR A 32 -26.89 -5.24 -1.31
CA THR A 32 -28.25 -5.09 -1.87
C THR A 32 -28.37 -5.55 -3.32
N LYS A 33 -27.24 -5.73 -4.02
CA LYS A 33 -27.14 -6.03 -5.46
C LYS A 33 -27.74 -4.96 -6.36
N GLN A 34 -27.99 -3.77 -5.83
CA GLN A 34 -28.52 -2.65 -6.61
C GLN A 34 -27.39 -1.85 -7.25
N THR A 35 -27.57 -1.44 -8.50
CA THR A 35 -26.71 -0.46 -9.15
C THR A 35 -26.88 0.90 -8.49
N VAL A 36 -25.79 1.45 -7.97
CA VAL A 36 -25.76 2.76 -7.30
C VAL A 36 -25.21 3.86 -8.20
N TYR A 37 -24.50 3.49 -9.26
CA TYR A 37 -23.93 4.43 -10.21
C TYR A 37 -23.68 3.76 -11.55
N THR A 38 -23.92 4.50 -12.63
CA THR A 38 -23.52 4.13 -13.99
C THR A 38 -22.72 5.27 -14.58
N GLY A 39 -21.53 4.99 -15.09
CA GLY A 39 -20.61 5.97 -15.66
C GLY A 39 -20.12 5.58 -17.04
N GLN A 40 -19.70 6.59 -17.80
CA GLN A 40 -19.08 6.40 -19.10
C GLN A 40 -17.59 6.07 -18.94
N LEU A 41 -17.07 5.22 -19.81
CA LEU A 41 -15.65 4.96 -19.93
C LEU A 41 -14.96 6.06 -20.72
N SER A 42 -13.72 6.38 -20.36
CA SER A 42 -12.89 7.26 -21.18
C SER A 42 -12.63 6.67 -22.56
N GLY A 43 -12.14 7.50 -23.49
CA GLY A 43 -11.54 7.00 -24.71
C GLY A 43 -10.32 6.09 -24.43
N ASP A 44 -9.92 5.36 -25.45
CA ASP A 44 -8.79 4.44 -25.40
C ASP A 44 -7.49 5.15 -25.02
N LYS A 45 -6.74 4.55 -24.10
CA LYS A 45 -5.40 4.99 -23.69
C LYS A 45 -4.41 3.84 -23.87
N THR A 46 -3.48 4.02 -24.80
CA THR A 46 -2.44 3.04 -25.04
C THR A 46 -1.38 3.08 -23.93
N ASN A 47 -1.09 1.92 -23.36
CA ASN A 47 0.04 1.69 -22.49
C ASN A 47 1.08 0.85 -23.26
N SER A 48 2.03 1.52 -23.91
CA SER A 48 3.04 0.87 -24.75
C SER A 48 3.97 -0.07 -23.96
N SER A 49 4.26 0.26 -22.71
CA SER A 49 5.12 -0.56 -21.85
C SER A 49 4.52 -1.90 -21.48
N ALA A 50 3.18 -1.98 -21.42
CA ALA A 50 2.45 -3.21 -21.12
C ALA A 50 1.78 -3.84 -22.34
N ASN A 51 1.91 -3.21 -23.52
CA ASN A 51 1.23 -3.58 -24.76
C ASN A 51 -0.29 -3.74 -24.55
N GLU A 52 -0.91 -2.74 -23.92
CA GLU A 52 -2.32 -2.73 -23.57
C GLU A 52 -3.01 -1.47 -24.04
N THR A 53 -4.31 -1.59 -24.31
CA THR A 53 -5.22 -0.46 -24.47
C THR A 53 -6.19 -0.45 -23.31
N ASN A 54 -6.22 0.64 -22.56
CA ASN A 54 -6.99 0.77 -21.34
C ASN A 54 -8.01 1.89 -21.44
N ARG A 55 -9.13 1.73 -20.74
CA ARG A 55 -10.11 2.79 -20.48
C ARG A 55 -10.23 3.04 -19.00
N VAL A 56 -10.65 4.22 -18.62
CA VAL A 56 -10.83 4.61 -17.23
C VAL A 56 -12.28 4.98 -16.99
N GLY A 57 -12.88 4.42 -15.97
CA GLY A 57 -14.19 4.80 -15.45
C GLY A 57 -14.02 5.56 -14.13
N ASP A 58 -14.56 6.77 -14.06
CA ASP A 58 -14.57 7.59 -12.85
C ASP A 58 -15.91 7.41 -12.13
N PHE A 59 -15.84 7.03 -10.86
CA PHE A 59 -17.00 6.89 -9.98
C PHE A 59 -16.82 7.66 -8.65
N SER A 60 -16.08 8.77 -8.71
CA SER A 60 -15.81 9.64 -7.54
C SER A 60 -17.08 10.17 -6.88
N GLN A 61 -18.20 10.17 -7.61
CA GLN A 61 -19.51 10.55 -7.08
C GLN A 61 -20.10 9.52 -6.10
N VAL A 62 -19.62 8.28 -6.08
CA VAL A 62 -20.05 7.27 -5.11
C VAL A 62 -19.31 7.52 -3.80
N THR A 63 -19.94 8.23 -2.89
CA THR A 63 -19.36 8.66 -1.60
C THR A 63 -19.94 7.92 -0.39
N THR A 64 -21.07 7.26 -0.55
CA THR A 64 -21.71 6.52 0.55
C THR A 64 -20.84 5.37 1.02
N PRO A 65 -20.52 5.26 2.31
CA PRO A 65 -19.77 4.13 2.85
C PRO A 65 -20.49 2.80 2.59
N GLY A 66 -19.70 1.77 2.26
CA GLY A 66 -20.24 0.43 1.98
C GLY A 66 -19.33 -0.43 1.12
N LYS A 67 -19.81 -1.65 0.83
CA LYS A 67 -19.09 -2.61 -0.03
C LYS A 67 -19.70 -2.61 -1.42
N TYR A 68 -18.84 -2.58 -2.43
CA TYR A 68 -19.21 -2.43 -3.83
C TYR A 68 -18.39 -3.34 -4.73
N TYR A 69 -18.89 -3.58 -5.92
CA TYR A 69 -18.12 -4.16 -7.03
C TYR A 69 -18.53 -3.46 -8.34
N ILE A 70 -17.70 -3.61 -9.36
CA ILE A 70 -17.89 -2.98 -10.65
C ILE A 70 -18.27 -4.04 -11.68
N THR A 71 -19.22 -3.72 -12.54
CA THR A 71 -19.59 -4.50 -13.73
C THR A 71 -19.40 -3.68 -14.99
N CYS A 72 -19.04 -4.33 -16.10
CA CYS A 72 -18.87 -3.66 -17.37
C CYS A 72 -19.11 -4.63 -18.53
N GLY A 73 -20.18 -4.41 -19.27
CA GLY A 73 -20.56 -5.27 -20.40
C GLY A 73 -20.63 -6.75 -20.02
N SER A 74 -19.94 -7.60 -20.77
CA SER A 74 -19.87 -9.06 -20.56
C SER A 74 -18.67 -9.52 -19.72
N LEU A 75 -17.91 -8.59 -19.14
CA LEU A 75 -16.76 -8.93 -18.27
C LEU A 75 -17.25 -9.48 -16.94
N ASP A 76 -16.43 -10.35 -16.35
CA ASP A 76 -16.64 -10.77 -14.98
C ASP A 76 -16.62 -9.55 -14.05
N PRO A 77 -17.47 -9.54 -12.99
CA PRO A 77 -17.45 -8.49 -12.00
C PRO A 77 -16.09 -8.33 -11.35
N SER A 78 -15.76 -7.12 -10.94
CA SER A 78 -14.55 -6.89 -10.13
C SER A 78 -14.65 -7.60 -8.77
N TYR A 79 -13.51 -7.77 -8.11
CA TYR A 79 -13.53 -8.04 -6.67
C TYR A 79 -14.30 -6.97 -5.92
N THR A 80 -14.88 -7.35 -4.79
CA THR A 80 -15.53 -6.40 -3.88
C THR A 80 -14.48 -5.48 -3.25
N PHE A 81 -14.78 -4.19 -3.22
CA PHE A 81 -14.00 -3.17 -2.53
C PHE A 81 -14.89 -2.39 -1.57
N GLU A 82 -14.27 -1.67 -0.66
CA GLU A 82 -14.96 -0.87 0.35
C GLU A 82 -14.73 0.63 0.11
N ILE A 83 -15.76 1.42 0.35
CA ILE A 83 -15.72 2.88 0.45
C ILE A 83 -16.02 3.23 1.90
N GLY A 84 -15.16 4.01 2.54
CA GLY A 84 -15.30 4.42 3.93
C GLY A 84 -14.10 5.26 4.37
N ASP A 85 -14.19 5.84 5.54
CA ASP A 85 -13.16 6.77 6.06
C ASP A 85 -11.95 6.02 6.65
N ASP A 86 -12.12 4.73 7.00
CA ASP A 86 -11.09 3.92 7.67
C ASP A 86 -10.63 2.70 6.83
N VAL A 87 -10.81 2.73 5.53
CA VAL A 87 -10.41 1.59 4.65
C VAL A 87 -8.91 1.30 4.63
N TYR A 88 -8.10 2.22 5.11
CA TYR A 88 -6.63 2.11 5.18
C TYR A 88 -6.09 2.01 6.61
N GLY A 89 -6.94 1.99 7.64
CA GLY A 89 -6.50 1.90 9.04
C GLY A 89 -5.60 0.71 9.28
N ASN A 90 -6.03 -0.49 8.91
CA ASN A 90 -5.21 -1.71 9.01
C ASN A 90 -3.90 -1.63 8.21
N LEU A 91 -3.89 -0.93 7.07
CA LEU A 91 -2.68 -0.78 6.26
C LEU A 91 -1.64 0.09 6.96
N LEU A 92 -2.06 1.12 7.68
CA LEU A 92 -1.16 1.95 8.49
C LEU A 92 -0.55 1.10 9.61
N ASP A 93 -1.38 0.40 10.37
CA ASP A 93 -0.94 -0.47 11.47
C ASP A 93 0.05 -1.53 11.00
N ASP A 94 -0.26 -2.22 9.90
CA ASP A 94 0.61 -3.23 9.30
C ASP A 94 1.93 -2.63 8.79
N SER A 95 1.90 -1.42 8.24
CA SER A 95 3.10 -0.72 7.76
C SER A 95 4.03 -0.34 8.91
N VAL A 96 3.49 0.18 10.02
CA VAL A 96 4.27 0.49 11.23
C VAL A 96 4.77 -0.79 11.87
N LYS A 97 3.92 -1.83 11.95
CA LYS A 97 4.31 -3.15 12.47
C LYS A 97 5.43 -3.77 11.65
N MET A 98 5.43 -3.65 10.33
CA MET A 98 6.54 -4.12 9.48
C MET A 98 7.87 -3.49 9.91
N LEU A 99 7.91 -2.19 10.12
CA LEU A 99 9.12 -1.51 10.59
C LEU A 99 9.53 -1.94 12.00
N TYR A 100 8.56 -2.20 12.89
CA TYR A 100 8.84 -2.76 14.22
C TYR A 100 9.47 -4.16 14.12
N LEU A 101 8.93 -5.04 13.28
CA LEU A 101 9.39 -6.42 13.13
C LEU A 101 10.80 -6.51 12.52
N GLN A 102 11.21 -5.54 11.73
CA GLN A 102 12.53 -5.47 11.09
C GLN A 102 13.62 -4.83 11.99
N ARG A 103 13.32 -4.47 13.23
CA ARG A 103 14.28 -3.83 14.13
C ARG A 103 15.46 -4.75 14.44
N CYS A 104 16.65 -4.18 14.43
CA CYS A 104 17.89 -4.84 14.85
C CYS A 104 18.36 -4.34 16.22
N GLY A 105 19.17 -5.11 16.91
CA GLY A 105 19.78 -4.72 18.19
C GLY A 105 18.84 -4.79 19.40
N THR A 106 17.59 -5.19 19.22
CA THR A 106 16.60 -5.33 20.30
C THR A 106 15.76 -6.59 20.10
N ALA A 107 15.20 -7.13 21.17
CA ALA A 107 14.24 -8.21 21.06
C ALA A 107 12.90 -7.66 20.52
N VAL A 108 12.35 -8.36 19.54
CA VAL A 108 11.06 -8.06 18.93
C VAL A 108 10.04 -9.08 19.41
N GLN A 109 8.96 -8.59 20.03
CA GLN A 109 7.89 -9.41 20.58
C GLN A 109 6.76 -9.54 19.56
N ASP A 110 6.62 -10.70 18.97
CA ASP A 110 5.50 -11.07 18.09
C ASP A 110 5.34 -12.58 18.09
N SER A 111 4.10 -13.07 18.00
CA SER A 111 3.79 -14.50 18.06
C SER A 111 4.28 -15.30 16.84
N THR A 112 4.47 -14.63 15.70
CA THR A 112 4.83 -15.27 14.42
C THR A 112 6.22 -14.87 13.96
N PHE A 113 6.58 -13.60 14.09
CA PHE A 113 7.79 -13.00 13.55
C PHE A 113 8.73 -12.44 14.63
N GLY A 114 8.46 -12.74 15.92
CA GLY A 114 9.31 -12.31 17.02
C GLY A 114 10.70 -12.94 16.93
N HIS A 115 11.72 -12.19 17.36
CA HIS A 115 13.09 -12.68 17.42
C HIS A 115 13.86 -12.06 18.60
N PRO A 116 14.91 -12.73 19.11
CA PRO A 116 15.77 -12.18 20.16
C PRO A 116 16.58 -10.99 19.64
N ALA A 117 17.21 -10.23 20.55
CA ALA A 117 18.16 -9.22 20.16
C ALA A 117 19.31 -9.84 19.34
N CYS A 118 19.65 -9.19 18.24
CA CYS A 118 20.71 -9.61 17.34
C CYS A 118 21.68 -8.47 17.08
N HIS A 119 22.91 -8.78 16.63
CA HIS A 119 23.95 -7.77 16.34
C HIS A 119 24.18 -6.77 17.49
N SER A 120 24.13 -7.27 18.73
CA SER A 120 24.27 -6.48 19.95
C SER A 120 25.69 -6.47 20.48
N THR A 121 26.64 -7.05 19.75
CA THR A 121 28.07 -7.06 20.09
C THR A 121 28.85 -6.16 19.15
N MET A 122 30.03 -5.74 19.60
CA MET A 122 30.97 -4.95 18.79
C MET A 122 31.28 -5.70 17.47
N ALA A 123 31.33 -4.98 16.39
CA ALA A 123 31.70 -5.50 15.06
C ALA A 123 33.17 -5.13 14.75
N THR A 124 33.90 -6.07 14.16
CA THR A 124 35.26 -5.80 13.70
C THR A 124 35.23 -5.19 12.29
N ILE A 125 35.93 -4.09 12.11
CA ILE A 125 36.09 -3.49 10.77
C ILE A 125 36.94 -4.44 9.92
N TYR A 126 36.37 -4.81 8.73
CA TYR A 126 37.02 -5.74 7.81
C TYR A 126 38.47 -5.31 7.51
N GLY A 127 39.39 -6.26 7.55
CA GLY A 127 40.82 -6.03 7.30
C GLY A 127 41.58 -5.31 8.43
N THR A 128 40.97 -5.14 9.59
CA THR A 128 41.58 -4.49 10.78
C THR A 128 41.28 -5.26 12.06
N ASN A 129 41.91 -4.85 13.19
CA ASN A 129 41.56 -5.32 14.53
C ASN A 129 40.67 -4.31 15.29
N GLN A 130 40.21 -3.24 14.62
CA GLN A 130 39.34 -2.25 15.24
C GLN A 130 37.91 -2.78 15.40
N GLN A 131 37.33 -2.53 16.57
CA GLN A 131 35.95 -2.84 16.87
C GLN A 131 35.16 -1.56 17.06
N ILE A 132 33.93 -1.57 16.49
CA ILE A 132 32.99 -0.48 16.59
C ILE A 132 31.62 -1.01 17.01
N ASP A 133 30.85 -0.17 17.70
CA ASP A 133 29.45 -0.43 17.97
C ASP A 133 28.63 -0.05 16.72
N VAL A 134 27.97 -1.05 16.16
CA VAL A 134 27.05 -0.91 15.03
C VAL A 134 25.68 -1.47 15.37
N SER A 135 25.34 -1.57 16.64
CA SER A 135 24.03 -2.08 17.07
C SER A 135 22.88 -1.17 16.64
N GLY A 136 21.66 -1.71 16.60
CA GLY A 136 20.46 -0.97 16.25
C GLY A 136 20.16 -0.91 14.74
N GLY A 137 19.24 -0.05 14.38
CA GLY A 137 18.74 0.10 13.01
C GLY A 137 17.72 -0.98 12.60
N TRP A 138 17.66 -1.26 11.32
CA TRP A 138 16.73 -2.20 10.72
C TRP A 138 17.44 -3.21 9.83
N HIS A 139 16.92 -4.44 9.80
CA HIS A 139 17.29 -5.43 8.81
C HIS A 139 16.74 -5.01 7.44
N ASP A 140 17.48 -5.29 6.38
CA ASP A 140 17.02 -5.03 5.01
C ASP A 140 16.01 -6.08 4.56
N ALA A 141 16.33 -7.35 4.81
CA ALA A 141 15.51 -8.49 4.43
C ALA A 141 15.73 -9.68 5.38
N GLY A 142 15.30 -10.87 4.99
CA GLY A 142 15.48 -12.10 5.75
C GLY A 142 16.93 -12.57 5.92
N ASP A 143 17.88 -11.93 5.28
CA ASP A 143 19.33 -12.14 5.46
C ASP A 143 19.90 -11.44 6.69
N TYR A 144 19.07 -10.62 7.37
CA TYR A 144 19.46 -9.81 8.52
C TYR A 144 20.59 -8.79 8.22
N GLY A 145 20.88 -8.55 6.94
CA GLY A 145 21.80 -7.50 6.52
C GLY A 145 21.32 -6.11 6.94
N ARG A 146 22.24 -5.21 7.22
CA ARG A 146 21.95 -3.82 7.60
C ARG A 146 22.73 -2.89 6.69
N TYR A 147 21.99 -2.11 5.94
CA TYR A 147 22.55 -1.20 4.95
C TYR A 147 22.11 0.23 5.26
N ILE A 148 23.02 1.18 5.06
CA ILE A 148 22.78 2.59 5.44
C ILE A 148 21.57 3.17 4.68
N VAL A 149 21.46 2.90 3.39
CA VAL A 149 20.41 3.50 2.54
C VAL A 149 19.00 3.03 2.96
N PRO A 150 18.70 1.71 3.06
CA PRO A 150 17.40 1.27 3.56
C PRO A 150 17.10 1.73 4.99
N ALA A 151 18.09 1.73 5.88
CA ALA A 151 17.89 2.20 7.24
C ALA A 151 17.58 3.70 7.30
N ALA A 152 18.27 4.53 6.52
CA ALA A 152 17.98 5.95 6.42
C ALA A 152 16.60 6.21 5.83
N LYS A 153 16.15 5.38 4.87
CA LYS A 153 14.79 5.44 4.34
C LYS A 153 13.75 5.12 5.40
N ALA A 154 13.94 4.08 6.21
CA ALA A 154 13.02 3.74 7.30
C ALA A 154 12.86 4.90 8.29
N VAL A 155 13.96 5.54 8.67
CA VAL A 155 13.94 6.74 9.53
C VAL A 155 13.17 7.89 8.85
N ALA A 156 13.46 8.15 7.58
CA ALA A 156 12.79 9.22 6.84
C ALA A 156 11.29 8.98 6.72
N ASP A 157 10.86 7.75 6.40
CA ASP A 157 9.45 7.40 6.29
C ASP A 157 8.71 7.62 7.62
N LEU A 158 9.29 7.19 8.74
CA LEU A 158 8.70 7.41 10.07
C LEU A 158 8.62 8.88 10.44
N LEU A 159 9.67 9.66 10.17
CA LEU A 159 9.67 11.09 10.45
C LEU A 159 8.68 11.85 9.59
N TYR A 160 8.57 11.53 8.30
CA TYR A 160 7.58 12.16 7.42
C TYR A 160 6.15 11.78 7.81
N ALA A 161 5.90 10.52 8.16
CA ALA A 161 4.59 10.08 8.62
C ALA A 161 4.18 10.84 9.89
N TYR A 162 5.08 10.95 10.88
CA TYR A 162 4.85 11.74 12.09
C TYR A 162 4.64 13.23 11.78
N GLN A 163 5.46 13.82 10.89
CA GLN A 163 5.35 15.23 10.54
C GLN A 163 4.02 15.55 9.85
N GLN A 164 3.51 14.63 9.03
CA GLN A 164 2.25 14.82 8.30
C GLN A 164 1.03 14.72 9.22
N ASN A 165 1.06 13.83 10.19
CA ASN A 165 -0.07 13.65 11.10
C ASN A 165 0.40 13.14 12.49
N PRO A 166 0.96 14.01 13.33
CA PRO A 166 1.51 13.62 14.63
C PRO A 166 0.47 13.03 15.58
N GLU A 167 -0.80 13.40 15.43
CA GLU A 167 -1.89 12.94 16.30
C GLU A 167 -2.19 11.43 16.15
N LEU A 168 -1.80 10.83 15.02
CA LEU A 168 -1.94 9.38 14.82
C LEU A 168 -0.89 8.54 15.59
N TYR A 169 0.14 9.17 16.12
CA TYR A 169 1.28 8.49 16.74
C TYR A 169 1.47 8.86 18.22
N GLY A 170 0.55 9.60 18.80
CA GLY A 170 0.56 10.08 20.19
C GLY A 170 -0.22 9.22 21.16
#